data_2e15df673ddeb7064dee7a470d8635bb
#
_entry.id   2e15df673ddeb7064dee7a470d8635bb
#
_cell.length_a   1.000
_cell.length_b   1.000
_cell.length_c   1.000
_cell.angle_alpha   90.00
_cell.angle_beta   90.00
_cell.angle_gamma   90.00
#
_symmetry.space_group_name_H-M   'P 1'
#
loop_
_entity.id
_entity.type
_entity.pdbx_description
1 polymer ?
#
loop_
_entity_poly.entity_id
_entity_poly.type
_entity_poly.pdbx_seq_one_letter_code
_entity_poly.pdbx_strand_id
1 'polypeptide(L)'
;VIAEPERRLVLAYAPGAAAGQALSALWALDDKLAETVRTTSEPMLGQIRLQWWHDALVKLDGAPPPAEPVLEAVARDVLRDGVTGAAVGEIAQAWQALLQEELDAVTLKAFAQRGVRLFEIAGTLAGASPADPLALAGEGWALADLAGGLSDPREAAGARMIAEQALAEAAARRWSRNGRALGAMAHLARMDLAGVPFGSPRRTGRVLWHRLTGK
;
A
#
# COMPACT_ATOMS: atom_id res chain seq x y z
N VAL A 1 -4.63 -8.18 -6.57
CA VAL A 1 -4.87 -7.93 -5.13
C VAL A 1 -4.30 -9.06 -4.32
N ILE A 2 -3.34 -8.77 -3.43
CA ILE A 2 -2.81 -9.78 -2.50
C ILE A 2 -3.98 -10.26 -1.64
N ALA A 3 -4.26 -11.56 -1.70
CA ALA A 3 -5.39 -12.12 -0.98
C ALA A 3 -5.23 -11.94 0.54
N GLU A 4 -6.32 -11.68 1.23
CA GLU A 4 -6.35 -11.37 2.66
C GLU A 4 -5.57 -12.33 3.56
N PRO A 5 -5.62 -13.68 3.36
CA PRO A 5 -4.82 -14.60 4.17
C PRO A 5 -3.30 -14.44 3.97
N GLU A 6 -2.84 -14.17 2.75
CA GLU A 6 -1.41 -13.94 2.48
C GLU A 6 -0.95 -12.61 3.08
N ARG A 7 -1.78 -11.56 3.00
CA ARG A 7 -1.51 -10.27 3.63
C ARG A 7 -1.37 -10.41 5.14
N ARG A 8 -2.28 -11.12 5.80
CA ARG A 8 -2.16 -11.40 7.24
C ARG A 8 -0.89 -12.14 7.61
N LEU A 9 -0.52 -13.15 6.81
CA LEU A 9 0.74 -13.89 7.02
C LEU A 9 1.94 -12.95 6.93
N VAL A 10 1.97 -12.05 5.96
CA VAL A 10 3.07 -11.12 5.75
C VAL A 10 3.13 -10.06 6.84
N LEU A 11 1.98 -9.53 7.27
CA LEU A 11 1.90 -8.59 8.39
C LEU A 11 2.41 -9.20 9.70
N ALA A 12 2.23 -10.51 9.90
CA ALA A 12 2.82 -11.24 11.04
C ALA A 12 4.36 -11.28 11.01
N TYR A 13 5.00 -10.88 9.92
CA TYR A 13 6.46 -10.74 9.83
C TYR A 13 6.97 -9.38 10.31
N ALA A 14 6.08 -8.46 10.66
CA ALA A 14 6.44 -7.17 11.21
C ALA A 14 7.30 -7.33 12.49
N PRO A 15 8.28 -6.43 12.72
CA PRO A 15 9.16 -6.50 13.87
C PRO A 15 8.43 -6.07 15.16
N GLY A 16 7.79 -7.01 15.82
CA GLY A 16 7.07 -6.80 17.07
C GLY A 16 5.60 -6.39 16.91
N ALA A 17 4.87 -6.44 18.02
CA ALA A 17 3.43 -6.23 18.04
C ALA A 17 3.02 -4.82 17.60
N ALA A 18 3.74 -3.79 18.06
CA ALA A 18 3.44 -2.41 17.75
C ALA A 18 3.57 -2.10 16.24
N ALA A 19 4.62 -2.60 15.58
CA ALA A 19 4.76 -2.48 14.13
C ALA A 19 3.64 -3.27 13.40
N GLY A 20 3.30 -4.47 13.87
CA GLY A 20 2.21 -5.25 13.29
C GLY A 20 0.86 -4.55 13.38
N GLN A 21 0.54 -3.89 14.50
CA GLN A 21 -0.67 -3.10 14.69
C GLN A 21 -0.70 -1.90 13.74
N ALA A 22 0.41 -1.16 13.65
CA ALA A 22 0.53 -0.01 12.77
C ALA A 22 0.36 -0.39 11.29
N LEU A 23 1.03 -1.46 10.84
CA LEU A 23 0.86 -1.95 9.49
C LEU A 23 -0.59 -2.38 9.23
N SER A 24 -1.22 -3.08 10.17
CA SER A 24 -2.62 -3.49 10.04
C SER A 24 -3.56 -2.29 9.93
N ALA A 25 -3.34 -1.23 10.71
CA ALA A 25 -4.13 0.00 10.64
C ALA A 25 -3.96 0.73 9.30
N LEU A 26 -2.73 0.80 8.77
CA LEU A 26 -2.45 1.41 7.46
C LEU A 26 -3.14 0.67 6.32
N TRP A 27 -3.10 -0.68 6.32
CA TRP A 27 -3.80 -1.46 5.30
C TRP A 27 -5.32 -1.40 5.45
N ALA A 28 -5.84 -1.31 6.68
CA ALA A 28 -7.28 -1.10 6.90
C ALA A 28 -7.74 0.27 6.37
N LEU A 29 -6.92 1.31 6.52
CA LEU A 29 -7.18 2.62 5.92
C LEU A 29 -7.22 2.52 4.39
N ASP A 30 -6.22 1.90 3.80
CA ASP A 30 -6.14 1.75 2.34
C ASP A 30 -7.34 0.95 1.77
N ASP A 31 -7.74 -0.14 2.43
CA ASP A 31 -8.95 -0.90 2.09
C ASP A 31 -10.23 -0.04 2.18
N LYS A 32 -10.29 0.86 3.16
CA LYS A 32 -11.44 1.76 3.35
C LYS A 32 -11.51 2.84 2.27
N LEU A 33 -10.37 3.36 1.84
CA LEU A 33 -10.28 4.29 0.71
C LEU A 33 -10.66 3.60 -0.60
N ALA A 34 -10.19 2.36 -0.82
CA ALA A 34 -10.59 1.53 -1.96
C ALA A 34 -12.11 1.27 -1.98
N GLU A 35 -12.70 0.96 -0.82
CA GLU A 35 -14.15 0.81 -0.68
C GLU A 35 -14.88 2.10 -1.05
N THR A 36 -14.38 3.25 -0.60
CA THR A 36 -14.95 4.56 -0.89
C THR A 36 -15.02 4.83 -2.39
N VAL A 37 -13.95 4.54 -3.14
CA VAL A 37 -13.93 4.68 -4.60
C VAL A 37 -14.90 3.68 -5.26
N ARG A 38 -14.84 2.41 -4.89
CA ARG A 38 -15.65 1.33 -5.48
C ARG A 38 -17.15 1.51 -5.29
N THR A 39 -17.56 2.10 -4.16
CA THR A 39 -18.99 2.29 -3.81
C THR A 39 -19.54 3.64 -4.25
N THR A 40 -18.76 4.44 -4.98
CA THR A 40 -19.19 5.75 -5.44
C THR A 40 -19.24 5.78 -6.96
N SER A 41 -20.43 5.91 -7.53
CA SER A 41 -20.65 5.94 -8.99
C SER A 41 -20.42 7.32 -9.61
N GLU A 42 -20.54 8.39 -8.81
CA GLU A 42 -20.38 9.77 -9.27
C GLU A 42 -18.98 10.29 -8.91
N PRO A 43 -18.13 10.65 -9.90
CA PRO A 43 -16.75 11.10 -9.63
C PRO A 43 -16.65 12.27 -8.64
N MET A 44 -17.55 13.27 -8.76
CA MET A 44 -17.58 14.42 -7.86
C MET A 44 -17.86 14.01 -6.41
N LEU A 45 -18.79 13.09 -6.18
CA LEU A 45 -19.08 12.57 -4.86
C LEU A 45 -17.90 11.76 -4.30
N GLY A 46 -17.23 10.98 -5.15
CA GLY A 46 -15.99 10.29 -4.81
C GLY A 46 -14.91 11.26 -4.33
N GLN A 47 -14.73 12.35 -5.06
CA GLN A 47 -13.77 13.41 -4.71
C GLN A 47 -14.06 14.04 -3.35
N ILE A 48 -15.33 14.39 -3.08
CA ILE A 48 -15.75 14.95 -1.78
C ILE A 48 -15.48 13.96 -0.65
N ARG A 49 -15.78 12.67 -0.84
CA ARG A 49 -15.56 11.63 0.18
C ARG A 49 -14.07 11.39 0.45
N LEU A 50 -13.23 11.32 -0.58
CA LEU A 50 -11.78 11.18 -0.42
C LEU A 50 -11.14 12.43 0.21
N GLN A 51 -11.65 13.63 -0.15
CA GLN A 51 -11.22 14.86 0.51
C GLN A 51 -11.58 14.86 2.00
N TRP A 52 -12.77 14.38 2.37
CA TRP A 52 -13.15 14.23 3.78
C TRP A 52 -12.18 13.31 4.52
N TRP A 53 -11.77 12.17 3.91
CA TRP A 53 -10.78 11.27 4.50
C TRP A 53 -9.43 11.97 4.69
N HIS A 54 -8.96 12.68 3.68
CA HIS A 54 -7.72 13.47 3.77
C HIS A 54 -7.79 14.47 4.93
N ASP A 55 -8.84 15.29 4.98
CA ASP A 55 -9.01 16.33 6.01
C ASP A 55 -9.15 15.74 7.42
N ALA A 56 -9.85 14.62 7.55
CA ALA A 56 -9.97 13.91 8.82
C ALA A 56 -8.62 13.39 9.31
N LEU A 57 -7.79 12.82 8.42
CA LEU A 57 -6.44 12.36 8.74
C LEU A 57 -5.53 13.52 9.15
N VAL A 58 -5.52 14.63 8.39
CA VAL A 58 -4.74 15.83 8.73
C VAL A 58 -5.13 16.40 10.10
N LYS A 59 -6.41 16.39 10.43
CA LYS A 59 -6.91 16.89 11.74
C LYS A 59 -6.41 16.06 12.93
N LEU A 60 -6.04 14.80 12.72
CA LEU A 60 -5.49 13.96 13.79
C LEU A 60 -4.19 14.50 14.40
N ASP A 61 -3.49 15.39 13.72
CA ASP A 61 -2.28 16.04 14.24
C ASP A 61 -2.57 17.02 15.40
N GLY A 62 -3.82 17.46 15.56
CA GLY A 62 -4.18 18.44 16.59
C GLY A 62 -5.53 18.19 17.29
N ALA A 63 -6.26 17.14 16.90
CA ALA A 63 -7.57 16.85 17.45
C ALA A 63 -7.80 15.33 17.60
N PRO A 64 -8.68 14.90 18.53
CA PRO A 64 -9.01 13.48 18.65
C PRO A 64 -9.73 12.97 17.39
N PRO A 65 -9.61 11.65 17.08
CA PRO A 65 -10.29 11.06 15.96
C PRO A 65 -11.83 11.16 16.10
N PRO A 66 -12.55 11.35 14.99
CA PRO A 66 -13.99 11.13 14.98
C PRO A 66 -14.31 9.66 15.26
N ALA A 67 -15.59 9.36 15.57
CA ALA A 67 -16.06 7.99 15.82
C ALA A 67 -16.10 7.16 14.53
N GLU A 68 -14.90 6.86 14.00
CA GLU A 68 -14.63 6.03 12.81
C GLU A 68 -13.51 5.06 13.17
N PRO A 69 -13.77 3.74 13.21
CA PRO A 69 -12.80 2.75 13.71
C PRO A 69 -11.42 2.78 13.04
N VAL A 70 -11.37 3.11 11.74
CA VAL A 70 -10.11 3.19 10.99
C VAL A 70 -9.31 4.41 11.43
N LEU A 71 -9.94 5.58 11.62
CA LEU A 71 -9.28 6.79 12.10
C LEU A 71 -8.82 6.65 13.55
N GLU A 72 -9.60 5.97 14.39
CA GLU A 72 -9.19 5.64 15.75
C GLU A 72 -7.96 4.73 15.79
N ALA A 73 -7.91 3.70 14.90
CA ALA A 73 -6.76 2.83 14.78
C ALA A 73 -5.52 3.57 14.25
N VAL A 74 -5.68 4.44 13.25
CA VAL A 74 -4.58 5.28 12.74
C VAL A 74 -4.04 6.19 13.84
N ALA A 75 -4.91 6.89 14.58
CA ALA A 75 -4.49 7.79 15.66
C ALA A 75 -3.72 7.06 16.76
N ARG A 76 -4.15 5.85 17.12
CA ARG A 76 -3.55 5.04 18.19
C ARG A 76 -2.25 4.36 17.77
N ASP A 77 -2.21 3.78 16.57
CA ASP A 77 -1.16 2.83 16.19
C ASP A 77 -0.17 3.38 15.15
N VAL A 78 -0.56 4.45 14.39
CA VAL A 78 0.24 4.98 13.27
C VAL A 78 0.91 6.32 13.62
N LEU A 79 0.20 7.22 14.32
CA LEU A 79 0.72 8.56 14.59
C LEU A 79 1.77 8.56 15.72
N ARG A 80 2.95 8.04 15.39
CA ARG A 80 4.11 7.92 16.28
C ARG A 80 5.39 7.94 15.45
N ASP A 81 6.53 8.01 16.11
CA ASP A 81 7.88 7.96 15.48
C ASP A 81 8.07 9.02 14.38
N GLY A 82 7.41 10.18 14.51
CA GLY A 82 7.46 11.29 13.55
C GLY A 82 6.46 11.17 12.38
N VAL A 83 5.63 10.13 12.36
CA VAL A 83 4.53 10.02 11.38
C VAL A 83 3.39 10.94 11.79
N THR A 84 2.98 11.81 10.86
CA THR A 84 1.90 12.79 11.05
C THR A 84 0.63 12.37 10.31
N GLY A 85 -0.52 12.88 10.79
CA GLY A 85 -1.80 12.72 10.10
C GLY A 85 -1.77 13.32 8.70
N ALA A 86 -1.05 14.44 8.51
CA ALA A 86 -0.82 15.03 7.21
C ALA A 86 -0.12 14.06 6.24
N ALA A 87 0.95 13.38 6.69
CA ALA A 87 1.66 12.39 5.87
C ALA A 87 0.77 11.19 5.50
N VAL A 88 -0.07 10.72 6.44
CA VAL A 88 -1.03 9.64 6.18
C VAL A 88 -2.14 10.12 5.23
N GLY A 89 -2.54 11.38 5.31
CA GLY A 89 -3.52 12.00 4.42
C GLY A 89 -3.13 11.96 2.94
N GLU A 90 -1.83 11.99 2.62
CA GLU A 90 -1.35 11.88 1.25
C GLU A 90 -1.75 10.55 0.58
N ILE A 91 -1.99 9.49 1.36
CA ILE A 91 -2.52 8.21 0.83
C ILE A 91 -3.94 8.43 0.28
N ALA A 92 -4.81 9.13 1.03
CA ALA A 92 -6.16 9.44 0.58
C ALA A 92 -6.17 10.36 -0.65
N GLN A 93 -5.24 11.32 -0.70
CA GLN A 93 -5.08 12.20 -1.85
C GLN A 93 -4.69 11.43 -3.13
N ALA A 94 -3.80 10.45 -3.01
CA ALA A 94 -3.38 9.63 -4.15
C ALA A 94 -4.53 8.81 -4.76
N TRP A 95 -5.51 8.37 -3.95
CA TRP A 95 -6.70 7.69 -4.43
C TRP A 95 -7.58 8.55 -5.35
N GLN A 96 -7.51 9.90 -5.25
CA GLN A 96 -8.27 10.81 -6.11
C GLN A 96 -7.85 10.70 -7.58
N ALA A 97 -6.65 10.20 -7.87
CA ALA A 97 -6.19 10.00 -9.24
C ALA A 97 -7.10 9.04 -10.04
N LEU A 98 -7.75 8.06 -9.37
CA LEU A 98 -8.66 7.12 -10.03
C LEU A 98 -10.02 7.73 -10.42
N LEU A 99 -10.29 8.97 -10.05
CA LEU A 99 -11.53 9.68 -10.43
C LEU A 99 -11.36 10.49 -11.72
N GLN A 100 -10.19 10.44 -12.35
CA GLN A 100 -9.94 11.04 -13.66
C GLN A 100 -10.55 10.18 -14.77
N GLU A 101 -10.89 10.83 -15.90
CA GLU A 101 -11.50 10.14 -17.05
C GLU A 101 -10.53 9.17 -17.75
N GLU A 102 -9.23 9.47 -17.74
CA GLU A 102 -8.20 8.67 -18.37
C GLU A 102 -7.07 8.35 -17.36
N LEU A 103 -6.63 7.10 -17.36
CA LEU A 103 -5.49 6.65 -16.58
C LEU A 103 -4.21 6.66 -17.44
N ASP A 104 -3.81 7.87 -17.82
CA ASP A 104 -2.54 8.06 -18.53
C ASP A 104 -1.33 7.85 -17.62
N ALA A 105 -0.12 7.98 -18.16
CA ALA A 105 1.12 7.76 -17.41
C ALA A 105 1.27 8.74 -16.21
N VAL A 106 0.75 9.95 -16.32
CA VAL A 106 0.79 10.96 -15.24
C VAL A 106 -0.16 10.58 -14.11
N THR A 107 -1.37 10.18 -14.47
CA THR A 107 -2.41 9.72 -13.55
C THR A 107 -1.99 8.42 -12.83
N LEU A 108 -1.41 7.46 -13.56
CA LEU A 108 -0.88 6.23 -12.97
C LEU A 108 0.24 6.53 -11.97
N LYS A 109 1.14 7.49 -12.29
CA LYS A 109 2.20 7.91 -11.38
C LYS A 109 1.66 8.63 -10.14
N ALA A 110 0.61 9.44 -10.29
CA ALA A 110 -0.06 10.08 -9.16
C ALA A 110 -0.72 9.03 -8.25
N PHE A 111 -1.40 8.05 -8.81
CA PHE A 111 -1.98 6.94 -8.04
C PHE A 111 -0.91 6.08 -7.34
N ALA A 112 0.23 5.85 -7.98
CA ALA A 112 1.33 5.07 -7.40
C ALA A 112 1.85 5.68 -6.08
N GLN A 113 1.68 7.01 -5.87
CA GLN A 113 2.02 7.66 -4.60
C GLN A 113 1.28 7.06 -3.40
N ARG A 114 0.10 6.48 -3.60
CA ARG A 114 -0.61 5.67 -2.60
C ARG A 114 0.32 4.62 -1.97
N GLY A 115 0.92 3.79 -2.81
CA GLY A 115 1.80 2.73 -2.36
C GLY A 115 3.14 3.24 -1.85
N VAL A 116 3.71 4.26 -2.49
CA VAL A 116 4.96 4.90 -2.04
C VAL A 116 4.80 5.39 -0.61
N ARG A 117 3.77 6.21 -0.32
CA ARG A 117 3.53 6.75 1.02
C ARG A 117 3.21 5.67 2.04
N LEU A 118 2.38 4.70 1.67
CA LEU A 118 2.03 3.60 2.55
C LEU A 118 3.26 2.79 2.96
N PHE A 119 4.16 2.46 2.02
CA PHE A 119 5.38 1.70 2.30
C PHE A 119 6.42 2.52 3.08
N GLU A 120 6.59 3.80 2.78
CA GLU A 120 7.50 4.69 3.52
C GLU A 120 7.07 4.84 4.98
N ILE A 121 5.78 5.11 5.23
CA ILE A 121 5.22 5.21 6.58
C ILE A 121 5.34 3.86 7.30
N ALA A 122 4.93 2.77 6.67
CA ALA A 122 5.05 1.43 7.25
C ALA A 122 6.52 1.06 7.53
N GLY A 123 7.45 1.44 6.67
CA GLY A 123 8.88 1.25 6.86
C GLY A 123 9.42 2.02 8.06
N THR A 124 9.01 3.28 8.24
CA THR A 124 9.35 4.09 9.41
C THR A 124 8.89 3.41 10.69
N LEU A 125 7.61 2.99 10.74
CA LEU A 125 7.01 2.35 11.92
C LEU A 125 7.58 0.96 12.21
N ALA A 126 8.10 0.28 11.19
CA ALA A 126 8.82 -0.99 11.34
C ALA A 126 10.30 -0.82 11.68
N GLY A 127 10.86 0.39 11.60
CA GLY A 127 12.30 0.63 11.73
C GLY A 127 13.10 0.00 10.59
N ALA A 128 12.58 0.05 9.38
CA ALA A 128 13.26 -0.43 8.17
C ALA A 128 14.51 0.40 7.90
N SER A 129 15.47 -0.19 7.18
CA SER A 129 16.69 0.53 6.79
C SER A 129 16.38 1.60 5.75
N PRO A 130 17.05 2.77 5.79
CA PRO A 130 16.99 3.74 4.69
C PRO A 130 17.45 3.18 3.32
N ALA A 131 18.18 2.07 3.33
CA ALA A 131 18.60 1.37 2.11
C ALA A 131 17.53 0.43 1.53
N ASP A 132 16.45 0.15 2.29
CA ASP A 132 15.35 -0.68 1.79
C ASP A 132 14.60 0.07 0.66
N PRO A 133 14.26 -0.59 -0.44
CA PRO A 133 13.66 0.06 -1.62
C PRO A 133 12.15 0.29 -1.43
N LEU A 134 11.77 1.00 -0.35
CA LEU A 134 10.38 1.18 0.06
C LEU A 134 9.53 1.86 -1.01
N ALA A 135 10.03 2.96 -1.58
CA ALA A 135 9.31 3.71 -2.61
C ALA A 135 9.05 2.86 -3.86
N LEU A 136 10.08 2.18 -4.39
CA LEU A 136 9.94 1.30 -5.55
C LEU A 136 8.98 0.13 -5.28
N ALA A 137 9.08 -0.47 -4.10
CA ALA A 137 8.20 -1.57 -3.72
C ALA A 137 6.74 -1.11 -3.58
N GLY A 138 6.51 0.06 -2.99
CA GLY A 138 5.19 0.66 -2.84
C GLY A 138 4.57 1.06 -4.18
N GLU A 139 5.34 1.74 -5.04
CA GLU A 139 4.92 2.08 -6.41
C GLU A 139 4.46 0.84 -7.17
N GLY A 140 5.33 -0.17 -7.22
CA GLY A 140 5.02 -1.39 -7.94
C GLY A 140 3.88 -2.20 -7.33
N TRP A 141 3.75 -2.23 -5.99
CA TRP A 141 2.64 -2.89 -5.31
C TRP A 141 1.29 -2.21 -5.65
N ALA A 142 1.21 -0.88 -5.58
CA ALA A 142 -0.02 -0.15 -5.86
C ALA A 142 -0.48 -0.32 -7.32
N LEU A 143 0.46 -0.25 -8.27
CA LEU A 143 0.15 -0.41 -9.68
C LEU A 143 -0.14 -1.86 -10.09
N ALA A 144 0.45 -2.85 -9.43
CA ALA A 144 0.09 -4.25 -9.62
C ALA A 144 -1.34 -4.54 -9.15
N ASP A 145 -1.72 -3.97 -8.00
CA ASP A 145 -3.08 -4.03 -7.46
C ASP A 145 -4.09 -3.40 -8.42
N LEU A 146 -3.78 -2.20 -8.92
CA LEU A 146 -4.61 -1.50 -9.90
C LEU A 146 -4.77 -2.29 -11.20
N ALA A 147 -3.68 -2.77 -11.78
CA ALA A 147 -3.69 -3.51 -13.04
C ALA A 147 -4.59 -4.75 -13.01
N GLY A 148 -4.71 -5.39 -11.83
CA GLY A 148 -5.59 -6.53 -11.63
C GLY A 148 -7.08 -6.18 -11.57
N GLY A 149 -7.44 -4.91 -11.36
CA GLY A 149 -8.82 -4.42 -11.24
C GLY A 149 -9.33 -3.64 -12.46
N LEU A 150 -8.45 -3.24 -13.38
CA LEU A 150 -8.82 -2.44 -14.55
C LEU A 150 -9.50 -3.28 -15.64
N SER A 151 -10.59 -2.74 -16.22
CA SER A 151 -11.33 -3.36 -17.32
C SER A 151 -10.72 -3.01 -18.69
N ASP A 152 -10.12 -1.81 -18.83
CA ASP A 152 -9.46 -1.40 -20.07
C ASP A 152 -8.10 -2.09 -20.19
N PRO A 153 -7.86 -2.90 -21.25
CA PRO A 153 -6.58 -3.62 -21.40
C PRO A 153 -5.37 -2.70 -21.62
N ARG A 154 -5.56 -1.50 -22.15
CA ARG A 154 -4.46 -0.54 -22.41
C ARG A 154 -4.01 0.09 -21.10
N GLU A 155 -4.96 0.55 -20.28
CA GLU A 155 -4.69 1.09 -18.95
C GLU A 155 -4.05 0.01 -18.05
N ALA A 156 -4.60 -1.21 -18.07
CA ALA A 156 -4.05 -2.35 -17.34
C ALA A 156 -2.61 -2.68 -17.78
N ALA A 157 -2.30 -2.63 -19.09
CA ALA A 157 -0.96 -2.85 -19.62
C ALA A 157 0.00 -1.74 -19.20
N GLY A 158 -0.44 -0.47 -19.21
CA GLY A 158 0.35 0.66 -18.74
C GLY A 158 0.73 0.54 -17.25
N ALA A 159 -0.26 0.27 -16.40
CA ALA A 159 -0.03 0.05 -14.97
C ALA A 159 0.88 -1.15 -14.71
N ARG A 160 0.68 -2.28 -15.41
CA ARG A 160 1.50 -3.48 -15.32
C ARG A 160 2.96 -3.21 -15.67
N MET A 161 3.23 -2.50 -16.76
CA MET A 161 4.59 -2.21 -17.23
C MET A 161 5.40 -1.45 -16.16
N ILE A 162 4.80 -0.40 -15.59
CA ILE A 162 5.46 0.40 -14.54
C ILE A 162 5.65 -0.46 -13.28
N ALA A 163 4.63 -1.23 -12.88
CA ALA A 163 4.70 -2.11 -11.72
C ALA A 163 5.80 -3.17 -11.85
N GLU A 164 5.93 -3.82 -13.01
CA GLU A 164 6.94 -4.84 -13.27
C GLU A 164 8.35 -4.27 -13.15
N GLN A 165 8.60 -3.08 -13.70
CA GLN A 165 9.89 -2.41 -13.59
C GLN A 165 10.22 -2.07 -12.13
N ALA A 166 9.34 -1.37 -11.42
CA ALA A 166 9.57 -0.94 -10.04
C ALA A 166 9.78 -2.14 -9.10
N LEU A 167 8.97 -3.19 -9.23
CA LEU A 167 9.10 -4.41 -8.44
C LEU A 167 10.35 -5.22 -8.79
N ALA A 168 10.81 -5.21 -10.03
CA ALA A 168 12.06 -5.87 -10.42
C ALA A 168 13.26 -5.20 -9.76
N GLU A 169 13.31 -3.87 -9.79
CA GLU A 169 14.35 -3.07 -9.13
C GLU A 169 14.34 -3.25 -7.61
N ALA A 170 13.16 -3.25 -6.99
CA ALA A 170 13.01 -3.50 -5.56
C ALA A 170 13.49 -4.91 -5.16
N ALA A 171 13.19 -5.93 -5.98
CA ALA A 171 13.57 -7.31 -5.72
C ALA A 171 15.06 -7.59 -5.95
N ALA A 172 15.77 -6.75 -6.71
CA ALA A 172 17.22 -6.85 -6.90
C ALA A 172 18.00 -6.46 -5.64
N ARG A 173 17.39 -5.73 -4.73
CA ARG A 173 18.01 -5.27 -3.48
C ARG A 173 17.78 -6.27 -2.34
N ARG A 174 18.73 -6.27 -1.39
CA ARG A 174 18.56 -7.05 -0.16
C ARG A 174 17.86 -6.19 0.88
N TRP A 175 16.81 -6.74 1.48
CA TRP A 175 16.02 -6.08 2.50
C TRP A 175 16.58 -6.28 3.91
N SER A 176 16.56 -5.24 4.70
CA SER A 176 16.85 -5.29 6.13
C SER A 176 15.86 -6.20 6.85
N ARG A 177 16.23 -6.69 8.04
CA ARG A 177 15.36 -7.57 8.83
C ARG A 177 13.97 -6.95 9.08
N ASN A 178 13.94 -5.66 9.36
CA ASN A 178 12.72 -4.94 9.69
C ASN A 178 11.86 -4.59 8.46
N GLY A 179 12.47 -4.46 7.28
CA GLY A 179 11.75 -4.20 6.02
C GLY A 179 11.15 -5.44 5.37
N ARG A 180 11.41 -6.66 5.88
CA ARG A 180 11.04 -7.91 5.19
C ARG A 180 9.54 -8.15 5.04
N ALA A 181 8.72 -7.62 5.93
CA ALA A 181 7.26 -7.66 5.73
C ALA A 181 6.86 -6.94 4.44
N LEU A 182 7.41 -5.74 4.22
CA LEU A 182 7.14 -4.92 3.03
C LEU A 182 7.75 -5.55 1.75
N GLY A 183 8.97 -6.07 1.86
CA GLY A 183 9.59 -6.81 0.77
C GLY A 183 8.81 -8.07 0.36
N ALA A 184 8.23 -8.78 1.31
CA ALA A 184 7.36 -9.92 1.05
C ALA A 184 6.08 -9.52 0.31
N MET A 185 5.47 -8.36 0.65
CA MET A 185 4.35 -7.77 -0.09
C MET A 185 4.73 -7.50 -1.56
N ALA A 186 5.91 -6.89 -1.79
CA ALA A 186 6.41 -6.64 -3.14
C ALA A 186 6.63 -7.94 -3.93
N HIS A 187 7.14 -9.01 -3.29
CA HIS A 187 7.27 -10.30 -3.94
C HIS A 187 5.93 -10.94 -4.28
N LEU A 188 4.93 -10.82 -3.43
CA LEU A 188 3.57 -11.31 -3.73
C LEU A 188 2.97 -10.55 -4.91
N ALA A 189 3.08 -9.21 -4.94
CA ALA A 189 2.63 -8.40 -6.07
C ALA A 189 3.29 -8.81 -7.41
N ARG A 190 4.59 -9.13 -7.39
CA ARG A 190 5.27 -9.70 -8.57
C ARG A 190 4.70 -11.04 -9.02
N MET A 191 4.31 -11.87 -8.06
CA MET A 191 3.70 -13.16 -8.36
C MET A 191 2.27 -13.01 -8.90
N ASP A 192 1.53 -12.00 -8.44
CA ASP A 192 0.22 -11.65 -8.99
C ASP A 192 0.35 -11.24 -10.47
N LEU A 193 1.30 -10.35 -10.80
CA LEU A 193 1.59 -9.96 -12.18
C LEU A 193 2.04 -11.14 -13.05
N ALA A 194 2.78 -12.10 -12.48
CA ALA A 194 3.21 -13.31 -13.19
C ALA A 194 2.13 -14.39 -13.28
N GLY A 195 0.90 -14.13 -12.80
CA GLY A 195 -0.21 -15.08 -12.83
C GLY A 195 0.00 -16.33 -11.96
N VAL A 196 0.87 -16.25 -10.93
CA VAL A 196 1.08 -17.38 -10.01
C VAL A 196 -0.16 -17.57 -9.13
N PRO A 197 -0.82 -18.73 -9.16
CA PRO A 197 -2.08 -18.92 -8.47
C PRO A 197 -1.95 -18.69 -6.95
N PHE A 198 -2.99 -18.05 -6.39
CA PHE A 198 -3.14 -17.90 -4.95
C PHE A 198 -3.06 -19.25 -4.23
N GLY A 199 -2.42 -19.27 -3.05
CA GLY A 199 -2.27 -20.48 -2.24
C GLY A 199 -1.28 -21.51 -2.78
N SER A 200 -0.59 -21.22 -3.89
CA SER A 200 0.42 -22.14 -4.44
C SER A 200 1.64 -22.27 -3.50
N PRO A 201 2.26 -23.46 -3.40
CA PRO A 201 3.49 -23.66 -2.60
C PRO A 201 4.63 -22.71 -3.03
N ARG A 202 4.65 -22.29 -4.29
CA ARG A 202 5.65 -21.35 -4.83
C ARG A 202 5.56 -19.98 -4.15
N ARG A 203 4.34 -19.49 -3.86
CA ARG A 203 4.13 -18.21 -3.17
C ARG A 203 4.61 -18.30 -1.72
N THR A 204 4.18 -19.33 -1.01
CA THR A 204 4.61 -19.56 0.39
C THR A 204 6.12 -19.74 0.50
N GLY A 205 6.71 -20.54 -0.37
CA GLY A 205 8.16 -20.75 -0.44
C GLY A 205 8.93 -19.47 -0.70
N ARG A 206 8.44 -18.60 -1.61
CA ARG A 206 9.06 -17.31 -1.91
C ARG A 206 9.03 -16.36 -0.71
N VAL A 207 7.89 -16.23 -0.05
CA VAL A 207 7.72 -15.39 1.14
C VAL A 207 8.60 -15.86 2.29
N LEU A 208 8.65 -17.18 2.53
CA LEU A 208 9.51 -17.77 3.55
C LEU A 208 11.01 -17.54 3.25
N TRP A 209 11.43 -17.74 2.01
CA TRP A 209 12.80 -17.49 1.58
C TRP A 209 13.19 -16.04 1.80
N HIS A 210 12.32 -15.10 1.39
CA HIS A 210 12.54 -13.67 1.63
C HIS A 210 12.63 -13.34 3.12
N ARG A 211 11.75 -13.93 3.95
CA ARG A 211 11.80 -13.76 5.40
C ARG A 211 13.14 -14.20 6.00
N LEU A 212 13.73 -15.26 5.50
CA LEU A 212 15.00 -15.80 6.01
C LEU A 212 16.22 -15.02 5.51
N THR A 213 16.22 -14.61 4.25
CA THR A 213 17.41 -14.09 3.57
C THR A 213 17.40 -12.60 3.30
N GLY A 214 16.22 -12.00 3.21
CA GLY A 214 16.00 -10.63 2.73
C GLY A 214 16.17 -10.48 1.19
N LYS A 215 16.12 -11.61 0.47
CA LYS A 215 16.23 -11.66 -1.00
C LYS A 215 14.99 -12.23 -1.65
#